data_383f159723a83d6fd423e9a601dc1fd7
#
_entry.id   383f159723a83d6fd423e9a601dc1fd7
#
_cell.length_a   1.000
_cell.length_b   1.000
_cell.length_c   1.000
_cell.angle_alpha   90.00
_cell.angle_beta   90.00
_cell.angle_gamma   90.00
#
_symmetry.space_group_name_H-M   'P 1'
#
loop_
_entity.id
_entity.type
_entity.pdbx_description
1 polymer ?
#
loop_
_entity_poly.entity_id
_entity_poly.type
_entity_poly.pdbx_seq_one_letter_code
_entity_poly.pdbx_strand_id
1 'polypeptide(L)'
;MSLNQILSLKKGEGKFLLIAVLFIFSLFVSYSLLRPIREALGISGGTGELKWLFLGTFIATILGSILAMILSGMIKRKLYTDFIYGFFALNLIGFFALLHQIPQGSEAYLIVARSFYIWVSVFNIFVISTAWSLLADVFSKERSARLFGIISAGASLGGIFGAFFVSVLSKFIDVPSFIFISIICLGISIVLKNLLIKEAFGLETLNLQSGFVSIKDRFDKPIGSKNPFVGFFLIIKSRYLLALLGFILLLTSVSTFLYMEQARIVSGMFESREARAAAFANIDFIVQLSSFAIQIFITSKIVQFFGIKWLLGTLGFVVALGFVLLAFYPVFGVLVLVMSIRRVVEYALVKPGREMLFVPLDSQSKYKVKNFLDTVVYRAGDSMSAALEGAIAKISITAVLFVGALISFIWGSLGVYLGKRYEKEEFTKENI
;
A
#
# COMPACT_ATOMS: atom_id res chain seq x y z
N MET A 1 -6.72 4.98 -32.25
CA MET A 1 -5.56 5.14 -31.37
C MET A 1 -5.00 3.76 -31.07
N SER A 2 -3.72 3.48 -31.32
CA SER A 2 -3.14 2.17 -31.02
C SER A 2 -3.06 1.97 -29.50
N LEU A 3 -3.11 0.70 -29.01
CA LEU A 3 -2.98 0.35 -27.59
C LEU A 3 -1.71 0.96 -26.97
N ASN A 4 -0.62 0.99 -27.72
CA ASN A 4 0.65 1.60 -27.30
C ASN A 4 0.55 3.11 -27.05
N GLN A 5 -0.27 3.82 -27.82
CA GLN A 5 -0.52 5.26 -27.61
C GLN A 5 -1.39 5.50 -26.37
N ILE A 6 -2.39 4.63 -26.14
CA ILE A 6 -3.24 4.72 -24.95
C ILE A 6 -2.42 4.48 -23.68
N LEU A 7 -1.54 3.48 -23.70
CA LEU A 7 -0.69 3.09 -22.56
C LEU A 7 0.62 3.90 -22.46
N SER A 8 0.85 4.89 -23.34
CA SER A 8 2.09 5.69 -23.37
C SER A 8 3.38 4.86 -23.42
N LEU A 9 3.35 3.72 -24.16
CA LEU A 9 4.45 2.78 -24.28
C LEU A 9 5.48 3.22 -25.32
N LYS A 10 6.75 3.15 -24.96
CA LYS A 10 7.87 3.24 -25.93
C LYS A 10 8.21 1.84 -26.47
N LYS A 11 8.90 1.83 -27.64
CA LYS A 11 9.33 0.58 -28.28
C LYS A 11 10.19 -0.27 -27.31
N GLY A 12 9.81 -1.54 -27.13
CA GLY A 12 10.51 -2.49 -26.24
C GLY A 12 10.02 -2.51 -24.79
N GLU A 13 9.18 -1.57 -24.33
CA GLU A 13 8.71 -1.52 -22.95
C GLU A 13 7.53 -2.47 -22.64
N GLY A 14 6.85 -3.00 -23.67
CA GLY A 14 5.60 -3.75 -23.50
C GLY A 14 5.76 -5.01 -22.63
N LYS A 15 6.80 -5.80 -22.90
CA LYS A 15 7.11 -7.03 -22.12
C LYS A 15 7.48 -6.70 -20.68
N PHE A 16 8.30 -5.68 -20.47
CA PHE A 16 8.71 -5.19 -19.15
C PHE A 16 7.51 -4.72 -18.32
N LEU A 17 6.61 -3.93 -18.93
CA LEU A 17 5.38 -3.49 -18.28
C LEU A 17 4.47 -4.67 -17.95
N LEU A 18 4.24 -5.60 -18.89
CA LEU A 18 3.39 -6.77 -18.67
C LEU A 18 3.87 -7.59 -17.47
N ILE A 19 5.19 -7.86 -17.39
CA ILE A 19 5.77 -8.61 -16.27
C ILE A 19 5.59 -7.84 -14.95
N ALA A 20 5.77 -6.51 -14.94
CA ALA A 20 5.56 -5.69 -13.75
C ALA A 20 4.10 -5.70 -13.28
N VAL A 21 3.15 -5.62 -14.22
CA VAL A 21 1.70 -5.70 -13.92
C VAL A 21 1.34 -7.07 -13.37
N LEU A 22 1.79 -8.16 -14.00
CA LEU A 22 1.54 -9.53 -13.55
C LEU A 22 2.19 -9.80 -12.19
N PHE A 23 3.37 -9.26 -11.93
CA PHE A 23 4.06 -9.35 -10.63
C PHE A 23 3.20 -8.74 -9.52
N ILE A 24 2.75 -7.51 -9.68
CA ILE A 24 1.88 -6.84 -8.69
C ILE A 24 0.51 -7.52 -8.61
N PHE A 25 -0.07 -7.91 -9.74
CA PHE A 25 -1.33 -8.64 -9.79
C PHE A 25 -1.27 -9.93 -8.95
N SER A 26 -0.27 -10.79 -9.16
CA SER A 26 -0.16 -12.06 -8.43
C SER A 26 0.05 -11.86 -6.93
N LEU A 27 0.77 -10.82 -6.50
CA LEU A 27 0.92 -10.46 -5.08
C LEU A 27 -0.40 -10.03 -4.45
N PHE A 28 -1.19 -9.21 -5.16
CA PHE A 28 -2.47 -8.75 -4.67
C PHE A 28 -3.53 -9.85 -4.67
N VAL A 29 -3.49 -10.79 -5.64
CA VAL A 29 -4.30 -12.02 -5.57
C VAL A 29 -3.94 -12.81 -4.33
N SER A 30 -2.65 -13.10 -4.11
CA SER A 30 -2.17 -13.83 -2.92
C SER A 30 -2.69 -13.21 -1.62
N TYR A 31 -2.54 -11.90 -1.45
CA TYR A 31 -3.02 -11.20 -0.27
C TYR A 31 -4.55 -11.21 -0.15
N SER A 32 -5.27 -10.99 -1.26
CA SER A 32 -6.73 -10.90 -1.25
C SER A 32 -7.42 -12.24 -0.98
N LEU A 33 -6.75 -13.35 -1.26
CA LEU A 33 -7.18 -14.69 -0.83
C LEU A 33 -7.08 -14.86 0.69
N LEU A 34 -6.01 -14.32 1.31
CA LEU A 34 -5.75 -14.46 2.76
C LEU A 34 -6.58 -13.51 3.61
N ARG A 35 -6.97 -12.35 3.10
CA ARG A 35 -7.66 -11.30 3.85
C ARG A 35 -8.99 -11.75 4.48
N PRO A 36 -9.94 -12.35 3.73
CA PRO A 36 -11.20 -12.84 4.32
C PRO A 36 -10.98 -13.92 5.37
N ILE A 37 -10.00 -14.81 5.15
CA ILE A 37 -9.63 -15.86 6.10
C ILE A 37 -9.09 -15.24 7.39
N ARG A 38 -8.21 -14.24 7.29
CA ARG A 38 -7.70 -13.48 8.42
C ARG A 38 -8.82 -12.89 9.26
N GLU A 39 -9.80 -12.23 8.62
CA GLU A 39 -10.92 -11.61 9.32
C GLU A 39 -11.78 -12.69 10.02
N ALA A 40 -12.08 -13.81 9.35
CA ALA A 40 -12.85 -14.90 9.92
C ALA A 40 -12.14 -15.54 11.14
N LEU A 41 -10.84 -15.81 11.03
CA LEU A 41 -10.04 -16.37 12.11
C LEU A 41 -9.83 -15.36 13.25
N GLY A 42 -9.74 -14.06 12.97
CA GLY A 42 -9.56 -13.02 13.97
C GLY A 42 -10.72 -12.88 14.96
N ILE A 43 -11.94 -13.25 14.54
CA ILE A 43 -13.13 -13.19 15.39
C ILE A 43 -13.49 -14.53 16.02
N SER A 44 -12.76 -15.61 15.75
CA SER A 44 -13.05 -16.95 16.27
C SER A 44 -12.98 -17.05 17.81
N GLY A 45 -12.16 -16.21 18.44
CA GLY A 45 -12.09 -16.07 19.91
C GLY A 45 -13.02 -15.01 20.51
N GLY A 46 -13.87 -14.38 19.65
CA GLY A 46 -14.77 -13.29 20.04
C GLY A 46 -14.22 -11.89 19.70
N THR A 47 -15.14 -10.95 19.48
CA THR A 47 -14.79 -9.57 19.05
C THR A 47 -14.00 -8.77 20.09
N GLY A 48 -14.10 -9.14 21.38
CA GLY A 48 -13.35 -8.50 22.48
C GLY A 48 -11.83 -8.69 22.38
N GLU A 49 -11.37 -9.68 21.63
CA GLU A 49 -9.94 -9.98 21.44
C GLU A 49 -9.27 -9.11 20.38
N LEU A 50 -10.03 -8.50 19.48
CA LEU A 50 -9.49 -7.71 18.35
C LEU A 50 -8.48 -6.64 18.80
N LYS A 51 -8.70 -6.01 19.96
CA LYS A 51 -7.75 -5.01 20.51
C LYS A 51 -6.36 -5.60 20.76
N TRP A 52 -6.29 -6.84 21.23
CA TRP A 52 -5.02 -7.54 21.47
C TRP A 52 -4.36 -8.00 20.17
N LEU A 53 -5.16 -8.39 19.19
CA LEU A 53 -4.67 -8.73 17.83
C LEU A 53 -4.09 -7.49 17.12
N PHE A 54 -4.72 -6.31 17.27
CA PHE A 54 -4.17 -5.06 16.77
C PHE A 54 -2.85 -4.70 17.47
N LEU A 55 -2.77 -4.82 18.78
CA LEU A 55 -1.54 -4.58 19.51
C LEU A 55 -0.44 -5.57 19.10
N GLY A 56 -0.77 -6.86 19.00
CA GLY A 56 0.15 -7.88 18.53
C GLY A 56 0.65 -7.61 17.10
N THR A 57 -0.24 -7.17 16.20
CA THR A 57 0.14 -6.76 14.85
C THR A 57 1.09 -5.57 14.87
N PHE A 58 0.84 -4.57 15.70
CA PHE A 58 1.72 -3.40 15.82
C PHE A 58 3.12 -3.79 16.29
N ILE A 59 3.22 -4.58 17.37
CA ILE A 59 4.51 -5.06 17.90
C ILE A 59 5.23 -5.92 16.85
N ALA A 60 4.54 -6.88 16.25
CA ALA A 60 5.12 -7.76 15.23
C ALA A 60 5.59 -6.98 13.99
N THR A 61 4.88 -5.92 13.60
CA THR A 61 5.29 -5.04 12.50
C THR A 61 6.57 -4.29 12.82
N ILE A 62 6.72 -3.77 14.04
CA ILE A 62 7.97 -3.08 14.46
C ILE A 62 9.14 -4.07 14.47
N LEU A 63 8.99 -5.23 15.11
CA LEU A 63 10.04 -6.25 15.16
C LEU A 63 10.42 -6.75 13.77
N GLY A 64 9.43 -7.04 12.93
CA GLY A 64 9.65 -7.43 11.54
C GLY A 64 10.36 -6.33 10.74
N SER A 65 10.04 -5.06 10.96
CA SER A 65 10.69 -3.92 10.30
C SER A 65 12.18 -3.84 10.67
N ILE A 66 12.52 -3.99 11.95
CA ILE A 66 13.91 -4.01 12.41
C ILE A 66 14.67 -5.17 11.75
N LEU A 67 14.09 -6.38 11.75
CA LEU A 67 14.71 -7.54 11.12
C LEU A 67 14.88 -7.35 9.61
N ALA A 68 13.88 -6.86 8.91
CA ALA A 68 13.95 -6.61 7.47
C ALA A 68 15.04 -5.57 7.13
N MET A 69 15.20 -4.53 7.96
CA MET A 69 16.24 -3.52 7.78
C MET A 69 17.66 -4.09 8.01
N ILE A 70 17.85 -4.96 8.98
CA ILE A 70 19.12 -5.66 9.21
C ILE A 70 19.43 -6.57 8.00
N LEU A 71 18.48 -7.42 7.60
CA LEU A 71 18.62 -8.34 6.48
C LEU A 71 18.93 -7.63 5.17
N SER A 72 18.35 -6.46 4.93
CA SER A 72 18.61 -5.67 3.72
C SER A 72 20.08 -5.25 3.58
N GLY A 73 20.79 -5.08 4.71
CA GLY A 73 22.23 -4.79 4.74
C GLY A 73 23.14 -6.04 4.64
N MET A 74 22.57 -7.25 4.70
CA MET A 74 23.33 -8.51 4.67
C MET A 74 23.15 -9.26 3.36
N ILE A 75 21.98 -9.18 2.75
CA ILE A 75 21.59 -9.97 1.59
C ILE A 75 21.76 -9.12 0.32
N LYS A 76 22.26 -9.75 -0.77
CA LYS A 76 22.32 -9.10 -2.09
C LYS A 76 20.94 -8.61 -2.49
N ARG A 77 20.84 -7.40 -3.05
CA ARG A 77 19.56 -6.75 -3.40
C ARG A 77 18.65 -7.62 -4.27
N LYS A 78 19.23 -8.34 -5.25
CA LYS A 78 18.47 -9.25 -6.12
C LYS A 78 17.78 -10.38 -5.36
N LEU A 79 18.36 -10.83 -4.23
CA LEU A 79 17.85 -11.94 -3.42
C LEU A 79 17.00 -11.46 -2.23
N TYR A 80 17.05 -10.16 -1.88
CA TYR A 80 16.33 -9.64 -0.72
C TYR A 80 14.82 -9.89 -0.82
N THR A 81 14.23 -9.59 -1.97
CA THR A 81 12.81 -9.84 -2.21
C THR A 81 12.48 -11.33 -2.19
N ASP A 82 13.35 -12.18 -2.76
CA ASP A 82 13.16 -13.64 -2.73
C ASP A 82 13.19 -14.18 -1.30
N PHE A 83 14.11 -13.65 -0.47
CA PHE A 83 14.19 -14.03 0.93
C PHE A 83 12.92 -13.64 1.69
N ILE A 84 12.42 -12.42 1.54
CA ILE A 84 11.19 -11.96 2.19
C ILE A 84 10.00 -12.82 1.73
N TYR A 85 9.81 -13.02 0.44
CA TYR A 85 8.68 -13.79 -0.09
C TYR A 85 8.80 -15.28 0.26
N GLY A 86 10.00 -15.85 0.20
CA GLY A 86 10.27 -17.23 0.58
C GLY A 86 10.01 -17.48 2.08
N PHE A 87 10.42 -16.53 2.95
CA PHE A 87 10.11 -16.59 4.37
C PHE A 87 8.59 -16.61 4.60
N PHE A 88 7.85 -15.73 3.96
CA PHE A 88 6.40 -15.69 4.09
C PHE A 88 5.74 -16.93 3.48
N ALA A 89 6.20 -17.44 2.35
CA ALA A 89 5.69 -18.67 1.75
C ALA A 89 5.88 -19.88 2.66
N LEU A 90 7.06 -20.01 3.27
CA LEU A 90 7.37 -21.10 4.20
C LEU A 90 6.45 -21.07 5.44
N ASN A 91 6.20 -19.87 6.00
CA ASN A 91 5.27 -19.72 7.12
C ASN A 91 3.83 -20.06 6.70
N LEU A 92 3.39 -19.68 5.48
CA LEU A 92 2.07 -20.07 4.95
C LEU A 92 1.93 -21.59 4.84
N ILE A 93 2.98 -22.32 4.44
CA ILE A 93 2.99 -23.79 4.44
C ILE A 93 2.77 -24.33 5.86
N GLY A 94 3.44 -23.74 6.85
CA GLY A 94 3.22 -24.06 8.27
C GLY A 94 1.77 -23.84 8.71
N PHE A 95 1.20 -22.66 8.41
CA PHE A 95 -0.20 -22.36 8.73
C PHE A 95 -1.19 -23.27 7.98
N PHE A 96 -0.91 -23.60 6.72
CA PHE A 96 -1.70 -24.56 5.96
C PHE A 96 -1.75 -25.92 6.68
N ALA A 97 -0.60 -26.45 7.08
CA ALA A 97 -0.51 -27.73 7.77
C ALA A 97 -1.21 -27.70 9.14
N LEU A 98 -0.98 -26.64 9.94
CA LEU A 98 -1.57 -26.50 11.29
C LEU A 98 -3.09 -26.36 11.25
N LEU A 99 -3.62 -25.53 10.36
CA LEU A 99 -5.08 -25.32 10.23
C LEU A 99 -5.80 -26.54 9.67
N HIS A 100 -5.08 -27.42 8.93
CA HIS A 100 -5.65 -28.68 8.43
C HIS A 100 -5.65 -29.80 9.49
N GLN A 101 -4.64 -29.83 10.37
CA GLN A 101 -4.45 -30.91 11.35
C GLN A 101 -5.13 -30.66 12.70
N ILE A 102 -5.24 -29.38 13.13
CA ILE A 102 -5.75 -29.04 14.45
C ILE A 102 -7.28 -28.93 14.40
N PRO A 103 -8.02 -29.64 15.28
CA PRO A 103 -9.49 -29.58 15.33
C PRO A 103 -10.01 -28.17 15.61
N GLN A 104 -11.01 -27.75 14.84
CA GLN A 104 -11.67 -26.47 15.05
C GLN A 104 -12.32 -26.43 16.45
N GLY A 105 -12.20 -25.28 17.13
CA GLY A 105 -12.74 -25.09 18.48
C GLY A 105 -11.80 -25.49 19.62
N SER A 106 -10.63 -26.09 19.33
CA SER A 106 -9.62 -26.36 20.37
C SER A 106 -8.86 -25.08 20.74
N GLU A 107 -8.26 -25.02 21.94
CA GLU A 107 -7.38 -23.91 22.35
C GLU A 107 -6.20 -23.74 21.39
N ALA A 108 -5.62 -24.85 20.93
CA ALA A 108 -4.54 -24.84 19.95
C ALA A 108 -4.98 -24.16 18.64
N TYR A 109 -6.20 -24.42 18.16
CA TYR A 109 -6.77 -23.77 16.98
C TYR A 109 -6.89 -22.25 17.17
N LEU A 110 -7.35 -21.80 18.35
CA LEU A 110 -7.46 -20.37 18.65
C LEU A 110 -6.09 -19.68 18.66
N ILE A 111 -5.05 -20.32 19.18
CA ILE A 111 -3.67 -19.80 19.16
C ILE A 111 -3.19 -19.66 17.70
N VAL A 112 -3.40 -20.67 16.88
CA VAL A 112 -3.03 -20.63 15.45
C VAL A 112 -3.81 -19.55 14.72
N ALA A 113 -5.12 -19.42 14.96
CA ALA A 113 -5.97 -18.41 14.35
C ALA A 113 -5.53 -16.98 14.68
N ARG A 114 -5.20 -16.70 15.96
CA ARG A 114 -4.67 -15.42 16.42
C ARG A 114 -3.30 -15.11 15.78
N SER A 115 -2.42 -16.12 15.76
CA SER A 115 -1.09 -16.01 15.14
C SER A 115 -1.21 -15.73 13.63
N PHE A 116 -2.11 -16.42 12.94
CA PHE A 116 -2.40 -16.20 11.51
C PHE A 116 -2.92 -14.78 11.26
N TYR A 117 -3.82 -14.26 12.08
CA TYR A 117 -4.33 -12.90 11.95
C TYR A 117 -3.21 -11.86 12.00
N ILE A 118 -2.36 -11.94 13.02
CA ILE A 118 -1.20 -11.04 13.18
C ILE A 118 -0.27 -11.19 11.98
N TRP A 119 0.05 -12.43 11.64
CA TRP A 119 1.03 -12.75 10.60
C TRP A 119 0.58 -12.28 9.21
N VAL A 120 -0.68 -12.47 8.78
CA VAL A 120 -1.19 -11.98 7.50
C VAL A 120 -1.19 -10.46 7.44
N SER A 121 -1.42 -9.80 8.58
CA SER A 121 -1.34 -8.34 8.67
C SER A 121 0.08 -7.83 8.43
N VAL A 122 1.08 -8.50 9.00
CA VAL A 122 2.51 -8.24 8.77
C VAL A 122 2.91 -8.58 7.33
N PHE A 123 2.50 -9.75 6.83
CA PHE A 123 2.71 -10.20 5.45
C PHE A 123 2.31 -9.12 4.43
N ASN A 124 1.09 -8.61 4.54
CA ASN A 124 0.59 -7.60 3.62
C ASN A 124 1.52 -6.38 3.53
N ILE A 125 1.92 -5.84 4.68
CA ILE A 125 2.75 -4.64 4.74
C ILE A 125 4.12 -4.91 4.09
N PHE A 126 4.80 -5.99 4.49
CA PHE A 126 6.16 -6.26 4.05
C PHE A 126 6.23 -6.67 2.58
N VAL A 127 5.32 -7.53 2.13
CA VAL A 127 5.32 -8.03 0.76
C VAL A 127 5.02 -6.90 -0.22
N ILE A 128 4.02 -6.06 0.07
CA ILE A 128 3.65 -4.94 -0.81
C ILE A 128 4.71 -3.82 -0.77
N SER A 129 5.22 -3.45 0.42
CA SER A 129 6.27 -2.42 0.52
C SER A 129 7.55 -2.84 -0.21
N THR A 130 7.96 -4.11 -0.06
CA THR A 130 9.14 -4.65 -0.76
C THR A 130 8.93 -4.66 -2.29
N ALA A 131 7.73 -5.01 -2.77
CA ALA A 131 7.40 -4.97 -4.19
C ALA A 131 7.55 -3.56 -4.78
N TRP A 132 6.97 -2.57 -4.14
CA TRP A 132 7.06 -1.17 -4.58
C TRP A 132 8.48 -0.62 -4.47
N SER A 133 9.25 -1.03 -3.45
CA SER A 133 10.67 -0.67 -3.33
C SER A 133 11.49 -1.21 -4.50
N LEU A 134 11.22 -2.46 -4.91
CA LEU A 134 11.84 -3.07 -6.08
C LEU A 134 11.45 -2.34 -7.37
N LEU A 135 10.15 -2.05 -7.56
CA LEU A 135 9.68 -1.29 -8.74
C LEU A 135 10.33 0.09 -8.80
N ALA A 136 10.40 0.80 -7.68
CA ALA A 136 11.08 2.09 -7.60
C ALA A 136 12.59 1.99 -7.94
N ASP A 137 13.20 0.83 -7.77
CA ASP A 137 14.63 0.61 -8.04
C ASP A 137 14.92 0.20 -9.51
N VAL A 138 13.98 -0.49 -10.17
CA VAL A 138 14.15 -0.93 -11.58
C VAL A 138 13.57 0.05 -12.60
N PHE A 139 12.64 0.93 -12.21
CA PHE A 139 12.05 1.95 -13.08
C PHE A 139 12.80 3.27 -12.98
N SER A 140 13.04 3.94 -14.12
CA SER A 140 13.51 5.32 -14.15
C SER A 140 12.38 6.30 -13.82
N LYS A 141 12.75 7.55 -13.46
CA LYS A 141 11.79 8.63 -13.19
C LYS A 141 10.78 8.82 -14.32
N GLU A 142 11.27 8.83 -15.56
CA GLU A 142 10.43 8.97 -16.77
C GLU A 142 9.47 7.78 -16.95
N ARG A 143 9.97 6.54 -16.79
CA ARG A 143 9.15 5.33 -16.92
C ARG A 143 8.12 5.23 -15.81
N SER A 144 8.48 5.57 -14.58
CA SER A 144 7.53 5.53 -13.44
C SER A 144 6.37 6.51 -13.64
N ALA A 145 6.63 7.72 -14.13
CA ALA A 145 5.61 8.72 -14.43
C ALA A 145 4.58 8.24 -15.47
N ARG A 146 5.01 7.40 -16.42
CA ARG A 146 4.14 6.86 -17.48
C ARG A 146 3.45 5.54 -17.08
N LEU A 147 4.11 4.69 -16.32
CA LEU A 147 3.73 3.29 -16.18
C LEU A 147 3.22 2.88 -14.79
N PHE A 148 3.51 3.62 -13.71
CA PHE A 148 3.09 3.25 -12.35
C PHE A 148 1.57 3.26 -12.16
N GLY A 149 0.84 4.10 -12.90
CA GLY A 149 -0.63 4.04 -12.92
C GLY A 149 -1.13 2.69 -13.42
N ILE A 150 -0.58 2.19 -14.53
CA ILE A 150 -0.96 0.91 -15.13
C ILE A 150 -0.54 -0.26 -14.23
N ILE A 151 0.63 -0.19 -13.61
CA ILE A 151 1.09 -1.20 -12.64
C ILE A 151 0.15 -1.23 -11.43
N SER A 152 -0.29 -0.07 -10.94
CA SER A 152 -1.28 0.03 -9.85
C SER A 152 -2.64 -0.55 -10.24
N ALA A 153 -3.05 -0.47 -11.52
CA ALA A 153 -4.24 -1.14 -12.01
C ALA A 153 -4.13 -2.66 -11.90
N GLY A 154 -2.92 -3.23 -12.07
CA GLY A 154 -2.64 -4.64 -11.78
C GLY A 154 -2.93 -5.00 -10.32
N ALA A 155 -2.60 -4.13 -9.36
CA ALA A 155 -2.94 -4.31 -7.95
C ALA A 155 -4.45 -4.32 -7.71
N SER A 156 -5.18 -3.37 -8.30
CA SER A 156 -6.65 -3.30 -8.17
C SER A 156 -7.33 -4.53 -8.78
N LEU A 157 -6.89 -4.97 -9.96
CA LEU A 157 -7.38 -6.22 -10.58
C LEU A 157 -7.09 -7.43 -9.72
N GLY A 158 -5.87 -7.55 -9.18
CA GLY A 158 -5.50 -8.66 -8.29
C GLY A 158 -6.36 -8.70 -7.03
N GLY A 159 -6.66 -7.52 -6.46
CA GLY A 159 -7.56 -7.37 -5.32
C GLY A 159 -8.99 -7.83 -5.62
N ILE A 160 -9.57 -7.37 -6.73
CA ILE A 160 -10.90 -7.75 -7.19
C ILE A 160 -10.96 -9.25 -7.48
N PHE A 161 -9.99 -9.76 -8.25
CA PHE A 161 -9.94 -11.16 -8.65
C PHE A 161 -9.84 -12.10 -7.44
N GLY A 162 -8.92 -11.79 -6.49
CA GLY A 162 -8.77 -12.61 -5.28
C GLY A 162 -10.01 -12.61 -4.40
N ALA A 163 -10.65 -11.45 -4.19
CA ALA A 163 -11.89 -11.35 -3.42
C ALA A 163 -13.05 -12.09 -4.09
N PHE A 164 -13.20 -11.94 -5.42
CA PHE A 164 -14.19 -12.68 -6.21
C PHE A 164 -13.97 -14.18 -6.12
N PHE A 165 -12.71 -14.62 -6.23
CA PHE A 165 -12.35 -16.03 -6.17
C PHE A 165 -12.75 -16.66 -4.81
N VAL A 166 -12.49 -15.97 -3.70
CA VAL A 166 -12.95 -16.42 -2.38
C VAL A 166 -14.48 -16.44 -2.31
N SER A 167 -15.15 -15.40 -2.77
CA SER A 167 -16.62 -15.29 -2.72
C SER A 167 -17.32 -16.45 -3.46
N VAL A 168 -16.81 -16.83 -4.62
CA VAL A 168 -17.40 -17.90 -5.45
C VAL A 168 -17.02 -19.28 -4.95
N LEU A 169 -15.73 -19.49 -4.64
CA LEU A 169 -15.20 -20.83 -4.36
C LEU A 169 -15.32 -21.23 -2.87
N SER A 170 -15.60 -20.31 -1.95
CA SER A 170 -15.78 -20.64 -0.53
C SER A 170 -16.92 -21.65 -0.25
N LYS A 171 -17.80 -21.86 -1.22
CA LYS A 171 -18.84 -22.88 -1.15
C LYS A 171 -18.36 -24.28 -1.55
N PHE A 172 -17.22 -24.39 -2.20
CA PHE A 172 -16.70 -25.61 -2.81
C PHE A 172 -15.37 -26.09 -2.23
N ILE A 173 -14.57 -25.16 -1.72
CA ILE A 173 -13.25 -25.43 -1.17
C ILE A 173 -13.11 -24.86 0.25
N ASP A 174 -12.30 -25.52 1.06
CA ASP A 174 -12.06 -25.18 2.45
C ASP A 174 -11.05 -24.03 2.62
N VAL A 175 -10.99 -23.50 3.82
CA VAL A 175 -10.07 -22.40 4.18
C VAL A 175 -8.60 -22.71 3.90
N PRO A 176 -8.05 -23.89 4.27
CA PRO A 176 -6.66 -24.24 3.95
C PRO A 176 -6.35 -24.20 2.46
N SER A 177 -7.27 -24.59 1.59
CA SER A 177 -7.06 -24.58 0.12
C SER A 177 -6.78 -23.16 -0.42
N PHE A 178 -7.41 -22.12 0.13
CA PHE A 178 -7.10 -20.74 -0.26
C PHE A 178 -5.69 -20.32 0.16
N ILE A 179 -5.19 -20.81 1.31
CA ILE A 179 -3.82 -20.59 1.75
C ILE A 179 -2.86 -21.22 0.76
N PHE A 180 -3.13 -22.45 0.31
CA PHE A 180 -2.33 -23.14 -0.68
C PHE A 180 -2.26 -22.39 -2.03
N ILE A 181 -3.41 -21.90 -2.53
CA ILE A 181 -3.47 -21.07 -3.74
C ILE A 181 -2.66 -19.77 -3.56
N SER A 182 -2.72 -19.16 -2.37
CA SER A 182 -1.93 -17.97 -2.05
C SER A 182 -0.42 -18.25 -2.09
N ILE A 183 0.04 -19.42 -1.62
CA ILE A 183 1.44 -19.86 -1.71
C ILE A 183 1.88 -19.96 -3.18
N ILE A 184 1.04 -20.56 -4.04
CA ILE A 184 1.33 -20.66 -5.48
C ILE A 184 1.45 -19.25 -6.11
N CYS A 185 0.52 -18.35 -5.81
CA CYS A 185 0.57 -16.96 -6.30
C CYS A 185 1.84 -16.23 -5.84
N LEU A 186 2.28 -16.47 -4.59
CA LEU A 186 3.52 -15.89 -4.08
C LEU A 186 4.75 -16.49 -4.80
N GLY A 187 4.74 -17.80 -5.08
CA GLY A 187 5.78 -18.45 -5.89
C GLY A 187 5.86 -17.89 -7.31
N ILE A 188 4.70 -17.69 -7.97
CA ILE A 188 4.61 -17.02 -9.28
C ILE A 188 5.20 -15.61 -9.19
N SER A 189 4.93 -14.87 -8.11
CA SER A 189 5.48 -13.53 -7.90
C SER A 189 7.00 -13.53 -7.82
N ILE A 190 7.63 -14.53 -7.19
CA ILE A 190 9.10 -14.69 -7.15
C ILE A 190 9.65 -14.87 -8.57
N VAL A 191 9.03 -15.73 -9.38
CA VAL A 191 9.44 -15.96 -10.77
C VAL A 191 9.32 -14.68 -11.59
N LEU A 192 8.16 -14.00 -11.50
CA LEU A 192 7.90 -12.75 -12.23
C LEU A 192 8.85 -11.63 -11.81
N LYS A 193 9.19 -11.52 -10.52
CA LYS A 193 10.20 -10.58 -10.02
C LYS A 193 11.58 -10.84 -10.66
N ASN A 194 12.00 -12.10 -10.75
CA ASN A 194 13.29 -12.44 -11.36
C ASN A 194 13.30 -12.14 -12.86
N LEU A 195 12.20 -12.41 -13.57
CA LEU A 195 12.03 -12.03 -14.97
C LEU A 195 12.04 -10.50 -15.15
N LEU A 196 11.40 -9.75 -14.25
CA LEU A 196 11.38 -8.30 -14.27
C LEU A 196 12.79 -7.70 -14.16
N ILE A 197 13.60 -8.20 -13.23
CA ILE A 197 14.98 -7.76 -13.06
C ILE A 197 15.80 -8.08 -14.33
N LYS A 198 15.61 -9.27 -14.91
CA LYS A 198 16.30 -9.68 -16.15
C LYS A 198 15.95 -8.76 -17.32
N GLU A 199 14.66 -8.41 -17.51
CA GLU A 199 14.22 -7.48 -18.55
C GLU A 199 14.73 -6.05 -18.30
N ALA A 200 14.80 -5.62 -17.02
CA ALA A 200 15.38 -4.32 -16.68
C ALA A 200 16.84 -4.22 -17.10
N PHE A 201 17.65 -5.28 -16.91
CA PHE A 201 19.03 -5.34 -17.38
C PHE A 201 19.11 -5.27 -18.89
N GLY A 202 18.24 -5.98 -19.62
CA GLY A 202 18.19 -5.95 -21.08
C GLY A 202 17.87 -4.55 -21.64
N LEU A 203 16.92 -3.84 -21.02
CA LEU A 203 16.56 -2.49 -21.41
C LEU A 203 17.64 -1.44 -21.09
N GLU A 204 18.46 -1.66 -20.08
CA GLU A 204 19.58 -0.78 -19.74
C GLU A 204 20.72 -0.93 -20.76
N THR A 205 21.06 -2.16 -21.16
CA THR A 205 22.11 -2.41 -22.15
C THR A 205 21.81 -1.82 -23.53
N LEU A 206 20.53 -1.67 -23.89
CA LEU A 206 20.10 -1.05 -25.13
C LEU A 206 20.20 0.49 -25.11
N ASN A 207 20.26 1.11 -23.92
CA ASN A 207 20.24 2.56 -23.71
C ASN A 207 21.52 3.12 -23.09
N LEU A 208 22.65 2.41 -23.23
CA LEU A 208 23.95 2.83 -22.66
C LEU A 208 24.40 4.19 -23.19
N GLN A 209 24.00 5.26 -22.52
CA GLN A 209 24.78 6.48 -22.41
C GLN A 209 25.62 6.39 -21.13
N SER A 210 26.93 6.45 -21.33
CA SER A 210 28.00 6.30 -20.38
C SER A 210 27.83 7.15 -19.11
N GLY A 211 28.00 6.55 -17.93
CA GLY A 211 28.24 7.26 -16.68
C GLY A 211 27.44 6.81 -15.45
N PHE A 212 26.42 5.97 -15.59
CA PHE A 212 25.64 5.46 -14.45
C PHE A 212 26.09 4.05 -14.04
N VAL A 213 26.10 3.80 -12.71
CA VAL A 213 26.31 2.45 -12.17
C VAL A 213 25.21 1.54 -12.69
N SER A 214 25.60 0.47 -13.40
CA SER A 214 24.67 -0.50 -13.98
C SER A 214 23.68 -1.03 -12.94
N ILE A 215 22.43 -1.23 -13.34
CA ILE A 215 21.41 -1.90 -12.49
C ILE A 215 21.96 -3.26 -12.02
N LYS A 216 22.67 -3.99 -12.88
CA LYS A 216 23.29 -5.28 -12.54
C LYS A 216 24.26 -5.15 -11.37
N ASP A 217 25.17 -4.17 -11.40
CA ASP A 217 26.17 -3.95 -10.34
C ASP A 217 25.51 -3.53 -9.02
N ARG A 218 24.42 -2.75 -9.09
CA ARG A 218 23.64 -2.37 -7.92
C ARG A 218 22.92 -3.58 -7.29
N PHE A 219 22.39 -4.48 -8.10
CA PHE A 219 21.63 -5.64 -7.62
C PHE A 219 22.52 -6.78 -7.09
N ASP A 220 23.81 -6.80 -7.41
CA ASP A 220 24.78 -7.73 -6.84
C ASP A 220 25.33 -7.30 -5.46
N LYS A 221 25.01 -6.08 -5.01
CA LYS A 221 25.41 -5.56 -3.69
C LYS A 221 24.23 -5.57 -2.70
N PRO A 222 24.49 -5.60 -1.39
CA PRO A 222 23.47 -5.39 -0.36
C PRO A 222 22.87 -3.97 -0.42
N ILE A 223 21.77 -3.76 0.28
CA ILE A 223 21.08 -2.46 0.36
C ILE A 223 21.67 -1.63 1.50
N GLY A 224 22.89 -1.15 1.33
CA GLY A 224 23.56 -0.21 2.26
C GLY A 224 23.91 -0.81 3.64
N SER A 225 23.79 0.00 4.71
CA SER A 225 24.23 -0.32 6.07
C SER A 225 23.39 -1.42 6.75
N LYS A 226 23.99 -2.19 7.66
CA LYS A 226 23.28 -3.14 8.54
C LYS A 226 22.50 -2.48 9.68
N ASN A 227 22.72 -1.19 9.94
CA ASN A 227 22.03 -0.47 11.00
C ASN A 227 20.52 -0.35 10.70
N PRO A 228 19.62 -0.86 11.56
CA PRO A 228 18.19 -0.78 11.35
C PRO A 228 17.62 0.63 11.48
N PHE A 229 18.30 1.53 12.16
CA PHE A 229 17.85 2.91 12.39
C PHE A 229 18.31 3.90 11.29
N VAL A 230 19.05 3.45 10.29
CA VAL A 230 19.50 4.33 9.18
C VAL A 230 18.33 5.03 8.51
N GLY A 231 17.20 4.33 8.28
CA GLY A 231 16.02 4.93 7.70
C GLY A 231 15.50 6.14 8.49
N PHE A 232 15.45 6.01 9.81
CA PHE A 232 15.04 7.10 10.70
C PHE A 232 16.02 8.29 10.65
N PHE A 233 17.35 8.03 10.72
CA PHE A 233 18.35 9.09 10.63
C PHE A 233 18.36 9.80 9.28
N LEU A 234 18.14 9.06 8.17
CA LEU A 234 18.01 9.66 6.84
C LEU A 234 16.80 10.59 6.75
N ILE A 235 15.67 10.22 7.36
CA ILE A 235 14.49 11.07 7.40
C ILE A 235 14.78 12.39 8.10
N ILE A 236 15.42 12.37 9.28
CA ILE A 236 15.69 13.58 10.06
C ILE A 236 16.66 14.51 9.32
N LYS A 237 17.62 13.97 8.58
CA LYS A 237 18.64 14.73 7.86
C LYS A 237 18.13 15.36 6.57
N SER A 238 17.07 14.83 5.94
CA SER A 238 16.57 15.30 4.65
C SER A 238 15.23 16.01 4.80
N ARG A 239 15.15 17.28 4.38
CA ARG A 239 13.90 18.05 4.35
C ARG A 239 12.85 17.40 3.42
N TYR A 240 13.33 16.76 2.34
CA TYR A 240 12.45 16.01 1.44
C TYR A 240 11.82 14.80 2.13
N LEU A 241 12.62 14.00 2.84
CA LEU A 241 12.12 12.82 3.55
C LEU A 241 11.29 13.19 4.79
N LEU A 242 11.58 14.29 5.47
CA LEU A 242 10.73 14.85 6.54
C LEU A 242 9.38 15.29 5.99
N ALA A 243 9.35 15.96 4.83
CA ALA A 243 8.11 16.32 4.18
C ALA A 243 7.30 15.08 3.76
N LEU A 244 7.98 14.01 3.29
CA LEU A 244 7.35 12.75 2.94
C LEU A 244 6.78 12.03 4.17
N LEU A 245 7.49 12.04 5.30
CA LEU A 245 6.97 11.56 6.60
C LEU A 245 5.72 12.33 7.00
N GLY A 246 5.76 13.66 6.97
CA GLY A 246 4.60 14.51 7.25
C GLY A 246 3.42 14.22 6.33
N PHE A 247 3.68 14.02 5.03
CA PHE A 247 2.66 13.67 4.04
C PHE A 247 1.95 12.36 4.38
N ILE A 248 2.69 11.33 4.83
CA ILE A 248 2.12 10.03 5.22
C ILE A 248 1.32 10.15 6.53
N LEU A 249 1.85 10.89 7.53
CA LEU A 249 1.12 11.13 8.76
C LEU A 249 -0.22 11.87 8.52
N LEU A 250 -0.22 12.89 7.68
CA LEU A 250 -1.44 13.62 7.33
C LEU A 250 -2.41 12.76 6.51
N LEU A 251 -1.90 11.91 5.60
CA LEU A 251 -2.69 10.93 4.86
C LEU A 251 -3.44 9.99 5.81
N THR A 252 -2.75 9.42 6.80
CA THR A 252 -3.36 8.52 7.79
C THR A 252 -4.37 9.26 8.65
N SER A 253 -4.06 10.50 9.07
CA SER A 253 -4.97 11.34 9.85
C SER A 253 -6.29 11.59 9.11
N VAL A 254 -6.21 12.03 7.86
CA VAL A 254 -7.39 12.25 6.99
C VAL A 254 -8.21 10.97 6.84
N SER A 255 -7.53 9.84 6.62
CA SER A 255 -8.16 8.53 6.47
C SER A 255 -8.90 8.10 7.73
N THR A 256 -8.26 8.27 8.89
CA THR A 256 -8.82 7.88 10.20
C THR A 256 -10.00 8.77 10.59
N PHE A 257 -9.89 10.08 10.40
CA PHE A 257 -10.98 11.01 10.70
C PHE A 257 -12.24 10.71 9.88
N LEU A 258 -12.10 10.49 8.57
CA LEU A 258 -13.23 10.10 7.72
C LEU A 258 -13.77 8.71 8.06
N TYR A 259 -12.92 7.76 8.44
CA TYR A 259 -13.35 6.43 8.86
C TYR A 259 -14.19 6.48 10.14
N MET A 260 -13.78 7.28 11.12
CA MET A 260 -14.54 7.47 12.37
C MET A 260 -15.89 8.14 12.11
N GLU A 261 -15.92 9.15 11.24
CA GLU A 261 -17.17 9.79 10.84
C GLU A 261 -18.10 8.85 10.08
N GLN A 262 -17.55 8.04 9.19
CA GLN A 262 -18.29 6.97 8.52
C GLN A 262 -18.92 6.01 9.52
N ALA A 263 -18.17 5.58 10.53
CA ALA A 263 -18.67 4.68 11.56
C ALA A 263 -19.85 5.32 12.34
N ARG A 264 -19.78 6.62 12.66
CA ARG A 264 -20.85 7.35 13.35
C ARG A 264 -22.12 7.44 12.48
N ILE A 265 -22.02 7.93 11.27
CA ILE A 265 -23.17 8.13 10.39
C ILE A 265 -23.83 6.79 10.05
N VAL A 266 -23.05 5.76 9.72
CA VAL A 266 -23.58 4.43 9.37
C VAL A 266 -24.24 3.76 10.56
N SER A 267 -23.65 3.87 11.77
CA SER A 267 -24.26 3.30 12.98
C SER A 267 -25.60 3.95 13.35
N GLY A 268 -25.76 5.22 13.03
CA GLY A 268 -27.02 5.95 13.27
C GLY A 268 -28.12 5.68 12.25
N MET A 269 -27.76 5.24 11.02
CA MET A 269 -28.75 5.07 9.94
C MET A 269 -29.21 3.63 9.72
N PHE A 270 -28.36 2.66 9.99
CA PHE A 270 -28.66 1.25 9.72
C PHE A 270 -28.71 0.45 11.03
N GLU A 271 -29.88 -0.13 11.33
CA GLU A 271 -30.05 -0.91 12.55
C GLU A 271 -29.41 -2.30 12.44
N SER A 272 -29.57 -2.97 11.29
CA SER A 272 -29.06 -4.33 11.12
C SER A 272 -27.59 -4.36 10.67
N ARG A 273 -26.85 -5.36 11.14
CA ARG A 273 -25.45 -5.60 10.75
C ARG A 273 -25.32 -5.93 9.26
N GLU A 274 -26.31 -6.66 8.72
CA GLU A 274 -26.38 -7.09 7.33
C GLU A 274 -26.53 -5.90 6.40
N ALA A 275 -27.42 -4.95 6.72
CA ALA A 275 -27.61 -3.72 5.94
C ALA A 275 -26.37 -2.83 5.95
N ARG A 276 -25.68 -2.71 7.09
CA ARG A 276 -24.39 -2.01 7.18
C ARG A 276 -23.33 -2.67 6.30
N ALA A 277 -23.20 -4.00 6.39
CA ALA A 277 -22.24 -4.75 5.58
C ALA A 277 -22.51 -4.60 4.08
N ALA A 278 -23.76 -4.65 3.66
CA ALA A 278 -24.17 -4.48 2.26
C ALA A 278 -23.84 -3.05 1.75
N ALA A 279 -24.11 -2.02 2.56
CA ALA A 279 -23.80 -0.64 2.21
C ALA A 279 -22.28 -0.44 2.00
N PHE A 280 -21.45 -0.97 2.90
CA PHE A 280 -19.99 -0.90 2.77
C PHE A 280 -19.48 -1.69 1.55
N ALA A 281 -20.01 -2.90 1.29
CA ALA A 281 -19.62 -3.71 0.15
C ALA A 281 -19.92 -3.02 -1.18
N ASN A 282 -21.07 -2.37 -1.32
CA ASN A 282 -21.44 -1.63 -2.52
C ASN A 282 -20.51 -0.43 -2.76
N ILE A 283 -20.18 0.33 -1.70
CA ILE A 283 -19.22 1.44 -1.78
C ILE A 283 -17.85 0.90 -2.21
N ASP A 284 -17.39 -0.19 -1.61
CA ASP A 284 -16.10 -0.80 -1.93
C ASP A 284 -16.03 -1.24 -3.39
N PHE A 285 -17.08 -1.84 -3.92
CA PHE A 285 -17.16 -2.27 -5.32
C PHE A 285 -17.05 -1.08 -6.28
N ILE A 286 -17.84 -0.01 -6.06
CA ILE A 286 -17.80 1.20 -6.89
C ILE A 286 -16.41 1.84 -6.84
N VAL A 287 -15.82 1.94 -5.66
CA VAL A 287 -14.47 2.50 -5.47
C VAL A 287 -13.43 1.70 -6.23
N GLN A 288 -13.45 0.37 -6.14
CA GLN A 288 -12.46 -0.48 -6.81
C GLN A 288 -12.60 -0.41 -8.34
N LEU A 289 -13.82 -0.47 -8.86
CA LEU A 289 -14.08 -0.38 -10.30
C LEU A 289 -13.65 0.99 -10.86
N SER A 290 -14.03 2.08 -10.19
CA SER A 290 -13.66 3.43 -10.58
C SER A 290 -12.16 3.66 -10.50
N SER A 291 -11.51 3.17 -9.44
CA SER A 291 -10.05 3.26 -9.27
C SER A 291 -9.31 2.54 -10.39
N PHE A 292 -9.75 1.34 -10.74
CA PHE A 292 -9.17 0.56 -11.81
C PHE A 292 -9.26 1.29 -13.17
N ALA A 293 -10.43 1.83 -13.51
CA ALA A 293 -10.61 2.60 -14.75
C ALA A 293 -9.70 3.85 -14.79
N ILE A 294 -9.63 4.62 -13.70
CA ILE A 294 -8.80 5.81 -13.62
C ILE A 294 -7.30 5.47 -13.71
N GLN A 295 -6.87 4.38 -13.06
CA GLN A 295 -5.48 3.93 -13.10
C GLN A 295 -4.99 3.62 -14.51
N ILE A 296 -5.82 2.99 -15.32
CA ILE A 296 -5.48 2.64 -16.71
C ILE A 296 -5.46 3.87 -17.60
N PHE A 297 -6.51 4.69 -17.56
CA PHE A 297 -6.76 5.69 -18.61
C PHE A 297 -6.33 7.11 -18.23
N ILE A 298 -6.29 7.43 -16.95
CA ILE A 298 -6.21 8.82 -16.47
C ILE A 298 -4.90 9.10 -15.71
N THR A 299 -4.46 8.20 -14.82
CA THR A 299 -3.32 8.45 -13.91
C THR A 299 -2.07 8.92 -14.64
N SER A 300 -1.63 8.18 -15.66
CA SER A 300 -0.43 8.52 -16.43
C SER A 300 -0.57 9.84 -17.19
N LYS A 301 -1.77 10.14 -17.67
CA LYS A 301 -2.04 11.42 -18.38
C LYS A 301 -1.98 12.61 -17.43
N ILE A 302 -2.56 12.48 -16.23
CA ILE A 302 -2.47 13.55 -15.22
C ILE A 302 -1.01 13.84 -14.88
N VAL A 303 -0.17 12.81 -14.68
CA VAL A 303 1.27 13.02 -14.40
C VAL A 303 1.96 13.71 -15.54
N GLN A 304 1.69 13.32 -16.80
CA GLN A 304 2.34 13.89 -17.98
C GLN A 304 1.92 15.33 -18.28
N PHE A 305 0.63 15.67 -18.09
CA PHE A 305 0.11 16.99 -18.44
C PHE A 305 0.19 18.00 -17.29
N PHE A 306 -0.09 17.58 -16.06
CA PHE A 306 -0.20 18.46 -14.89
C PHE A 306 0.96 18.33 -13.92
N GLY A 307 1.78 17.29 -14.08
CA GLY A 307 2.89 16.99 -13.18
C GLY A 307 2.47 16.27 -11.90
N ILE A 308 3.47 15.75 -11.19
CA ILE A 308 3.26 14.99 -9.95
C ILE A 308 2.74 15.86 -8.79
N LYS A 309 3.01 17.16 -8.80
CA LYS A 309 2.55 18.12 -7.78
C LYS A 309 1.02 18.16 -7.66
N TRP A 310 0.32 18.15 -8.79
CA TRP A 310 -1.13 18.14 -8.80
C TRP A 310 -1.70 16.75 -8.53
N LEU A 311 -0.99 15.69 -8.94
CA LEU A 311 -1.36 14.31 -8.60
C LEU A 311 -1.42 14.09 -7.09
N LEU A 312 -0.47 14.66 -6.35
CA LEU A 312 -0.37 14.48 -4.89
C LEU A 312 -1.20 15.49 -4.11
N GLY A 313 -1.34 16.72 -4.61
CA GLY A 313 -1.96 17.81 -3.87
C GLY A 313 -3.49 17.89 -4.01
N THR A 314 -4.03 17.57 -5.19
CA THR A 314 -5.45 17.77 -5.50
C THR A 314 -6.38 17.06 -4.52
N LEU A 315 -6.05 15.81 -4.15
CA LEU A 315 -6.89 15.05 -3.22
C LEU A 315 -7.03 15.74 -1.87
N GLY A 316 -5.95 16.31 -1.34
CA GLY A 316 -5.99 17.01 -0.05
C GLY A 316 -6.98 18.16 -0.07
N PHE A 317 -6.99 18.97 -1.13
CA PHE A 317 -7.94 20.11 -1.26
C PHE A 317 -9.38 19.64 -1.48
N VAL A 318 -9.59 18.61 -2.31
CA VAL A 318 -10.92 18.02 -2.54
C VAL A 318 -11.50 17.44 -1.25
N VAL A 319 -10.68 16.73 -0.48
CA VAL A 319 -11.12 16.15 0.81
C VAL A 319 -11.34 17.22 1.87
N ALA A 320 -10.55 18.30 1.88
CA ALA A 320 -10.79 19.45 2.76
C ALA A 320 -12.18 20.05 2.51
N LEU A 321 -12.55 20.25 1.24
CA LEU A 321 -13.89 20.68 0.86
C LEU A 321 -14.95 19.64 1.29
N GLY A 322 -14.67 18.36 1.15
CA GLY A 322 -15.55 17.28 1.60
C GLY A 322 -15.83 17.32 3.10
N PHE A 323 -14.83 17.57 3.93
CA PHE A 323 -15.01 17.76 5.38
C PHE A 323 -15.85 18.98 5.70
N VAL A 324 -15.65 20.10 5.01
CA VAL A 324 -16.47 21.30 5.16
C VAL A 324 -17.92 21.00 4.78
N LEU A 325 -18.16 20.30 3.67
CA LEU A 325 -19.50 19.89 3.26
C LEU A 325 -20.17 18.99 4.31
N LEU A 326 -19.43 18.04 4.89
CA LEU A 326 -19.93 17.18 5.97
C LEU A 326 -20.23 17.97 7.25
N ALA A 327 -19.49 19.05 7.54
CA ALA A 327 -19.76 19.90 8.71
C ALA A 327 -21.10 20.64 8.61
N PHE A 328 -21.50 21.03 7.39
CA PHE A 328 -22.79 21.68 7.14
C PHE A 328 -23.92 20.71 6.83
N TYR A 329 -23.61 19.58 6.18
CA TYR A 329 -24.58 18.58 5.72
C TYR A 329 -24.12 17.16 6.13
N PRO A 330 -24.26 16.79 7.42
CA PRO A 330 -23.82 15.47 7.93
C PRO A 330 -24.81 14.36 7.54
N VAL A 331 -25.07 14.20 6.25
CA VAL A 331 -25.99 13.20 5.71
C VAL A 331 -25.23 12.09 4.99
N PHE A 332 -25.80 10.88 4.99
CA PHE A 332 -25.18 9.70 4.41
C PHE A 332 -24.76 9.88 2.95
N GLY A 333 -25.57 10.54 2.13
CA GLY A 333 -25.24 10.77 0.72
C GLY A 333 -23.97 11.60 0.52
N VAL A 334 -23.78 12.66 1.33
CA VAL A 334 -22.54 13.47 1.30
C VAL A 334 -21.34 12.65 1.79
N LEU A 335 -21.51 11.85 2.85
CA LEU A 335 -20.46 10.96 3.35
C LEU A 335 -20.02 9.98 2.27
N VAL A 336 -20.96 9.28 1.63
CA VAL A 336 -20.66 8.31 0.56
C VAL A 336 -19.91 8.98 -0.58
N LEU A 337 -20.33 10.16 -1.00
CA LEU A 337 -19.67 10.93 -2.05
C LEU A 337 -18.23 11.27 -1.67
N VAL A 338 -18.01 11.86 -0.50
CA VAL A 338 -16.68 12.28 -0.02
C VAL A 338 -15.75 11.06 0.14
N MET A 339 -16.25 9.97 0.77
CA MET A 339 -15.49 8.76 0.97
C MET A 339 -15.13 8.06 -0.35
N SER A 340 -16.08 8.00 -1.28
CA SER A 340 -15.83 7.37 -2.60
C SER A 340 -14.80 8.16 -3.39
N ILE A 341 -14.95 9.50 -3.48
CA ILE A 341 -13.97 10.35 -4.16
C ILE A 341 -12.59 10.21 -3.50
N ARG A 342 -12.52 10.31 -2.17
CA ARG A 342 -11.24 10.17 -1.45
C ARG A 342 -10.57 8.83 -1.78
N ARG A 343 -11.29 7.72 -1.67
CA ARG A 343 -10.73 6.38 -1.87
C ARG A 343 -10.32 6.13 -3.32
N VAL A 344 -11.17 6.55 -4.27
CA VAL A 344 -10.86 6.41 -5.71
C VAL A 344 -9.59 7.20 -6.05
N VAL A 345 -9.52 8.47 -5.66
CA VAL A 345 -8.37 9.33 -5.98
C VAL A 345 -7.12 8.89 -5.22
N GLU A 346 -7.26 8.44 -3.97
CA GLU A 346 -6.15 7.86 -3.21
C GLU A 346 -5.55 6.66 -3.93
N TYR A 347 -6.37 5.68 -4.31
CA TYR A 347 -5.89 4.46 -4.96
C TYR A 347 -5.39 4.71 -6.38
N ALA A 348 -6.09 5.56 -7.13
CA ALA A 348 -5.77 5.78 -8.53
C ALA A 348 -4.64 6.79 -8.76
N LEU A 349 -4.50 7.80 -7.91
CA LEU A 349 -3.55 8.90 -8.12
C LEU A 349 -2.50 8.99 -7.02
N VAL A 350 -2.91 9.12 -5.76
CA VAL A 350 -1.98 9.43 -4.66
C VAL A 350 -1.03 8.27 -4.38
N LYS A 351 -1.51 7.03 -4.35
CA LYS A 351 -0.64 5.86 -4.13
C LYS A 351 0.43 5.72 -5.20
N PRO A 352 0.11 5.63 -6.51
CA PRO A 352 1.16 5.57 -7.53
C PRO A 352 2.06 6.81 -7.53
N GLY A 353 1.51 8.01 -7.30
CA GLY A 353 2.30 9.24 -7.17
C GLY A 353 3.28 9.20 -6.00
N ARG A 354 2.86 8.69 -4.85
CA ARG A 354 3.73 8.49 -3.69
C ARG A 354 4.88 7.52 -4.00
N GLU A 355 4.59 6.43 -4.71
CA GLU A 355 5.63 5.48 -5.10
C GLU A 355 6.65 6.10 -6.07
N MET A 356 6.21 7.00 -6.95
CA MET A 356 7.12 7.74 -7.83
C MET A 356 8.12 8.60 -7.06
N LEU A 357 7.75 9.16 -5.90
CA LEU A 357 8.64 9.98 -5.07
C LEU A 357 9.89 9.24 -4.58
N PHE A 358 9.84 7.91 -4.50
CA PHE A 358 10.99 7.10 -4.10
C PHE A 358 11.93 6.74 -5.25
N VAL A 359 11.47 6.81 -6.51
CA VAL A 359 12.24 6.38 -7.69
C VAL A 359 13.60 7.07 -7.82
N PRO A 360 13.73 8.40 -7.62
CA PRO A 360 15.02 9.07 -7.79
C PRO A 360 15.96 8.95 -6.59
N LEU A 361 15.47 8.41 -5.46
CA LEU A 361 16.25 8.31 -4.23
C LEU A 361 17.30 7.19 -4.30
N ASP A 362 18.26 7.22 -3.39
CA ASP A 362 19.24 6.17 -3.22
C ASP A 362 18.60 4.85 -2.71
N SER A 363 19.36 3.77 -2.77
CA SER A 363 18.84 2.44 -2.42
C SER A 363 18.47 2.29 -0.95
N GLN A 364 19.19 2.97 -0.03
CA GLN A 364 18.82 2.91 1.38
C GLN A 364 17.48 3.59 1.63
N SER A 365 17.24 4.74 1.01
CA SER A 365 15.97 5.44 1.08
C SER A 365 14.82 4.63 0.44
N LYS A 366 15.05 3.98 -0.71
CA LYS A 366 14.03 3.15 -1.36
C LYS A 366 13.55 1.96 -0.54
N TYR A 367 14.42 1.37 0.27
CA TYR A 367 14.06 0.17 1.03
C TYR A 367 13.90 0.44 2.52
N LYS A 368 14.82 1.18 3.15
CA LYS A 368 14.83 1.38 4.61
C LYS A 368 13.91 2.51 5.04
N VAL A 369 14.01 3.68 4.39
CA VAL A 369 13.10 4.79 4.68
C VAL A 369 11.68 4.40 4.33
N LYS A 370 11.47 3.82 3.13
CA LYS A 370 10.14 3.40 2.71
C LYS A 370 9.54 2.35 3.64
N ASN A 371 10.32 1.32 4.02
CA ASN A 371 9.83 0.32 4.98
C ASN A 371 9.41 0.98 6.30
N PHE A 372 10.22 1.87 6.86
CA PHE A 372 9.91 2.59 8.10
C PHE A 372 8.63 3.45 7.96
N LEU A 373 8.48 4.15 6.84
CA LEU A 373 7.30 4.98 6.56
C LEU A 373 6.03 4.15 6.38
N ASP A 374 6.10 3.07 5.60
CA ASP A 374 4.94 2.22 5.29
C ASP A 374 4.53 1.32 6.47
N THR A 375 5.42 1.08 7.44
CA THR A 375 5.16 0.22 8.60
C THR A 375 4.94 1.05 9.86
N VAL A 376 6.02 1.57 10.44
CA VAL A 376 5.99 2.21 11.76
C VAL A 376 5.22 3.52 11.70
N VAL A 377 5.56 4.40 10.75
CA VAL A 377 4.95 5.74 10.65
C VAL A 377 3.47 5.65 10.32
N TYR A 378 3.10 4.79 9.38
CA TYR A 378 1.70 4.61 8.99
C TYR A 378 0.85 4.15 10.18
N ARG A 379 1.30 3.13 10.93
CA ARG A 379 0.58 2.60 12.09
C ARG A 379 0.55 3.55 13.28
N ALA A 380 1.66 4.24 13.55
CA ALA A 380 1.69 5.29 14.55
C ALA A 380 0.72 6.42 14.19
N GLY A 381 0.69 6.84 12.92
CA GLY A 381 -0.21 7.84 12.40
C GLY A 381 -1.69 7.48 12.60
N ASP A 382 -2.09 6.25 12.26
CA ASP A 382 -3.46 5.75 12.49
C ASP A 382 -3.85 5.86 13.98
N SER A 383 -2.99 5.36 14.88
CA SER A 383 -3.26 5.32 16.30
C SER A 383 -3.32 6.73 16.92
N MET A 384 -2.37 7.59 16.58
CA MET A 384 -2.32 8.98 17.05
C MET A 384 -3.54 9.77 16.56
N SER A 385 -3.92 9.55 15.30
CA SER A 385 -5.07 10.24 14.68
C SER A 385 -6.39 9.81 15.29
N ALA A 386 -6.55 8.52 15.60
CA ALA A 386 -7.73 8.02 16.29
C ALA A 386 -7.85 8.59 17.72
N ALA A 387 -6.73 8.70 18.44
CA ALA A 387 -6.69 9.31 19.77
C ALA A 387 -7.04 10.81 19.72
N LEU A 388 -6.46 11.55 18.75
CA LEU A 388 -6.72 12.97 18.55
C LEU A 388 -8.19 13.21 18.17
N GLU A 389 -8.69 12.46 17.19
CA GLU A 389 -10.09 12.54 16.76
C GLU A 389 -11.04 12.25 17.93
N GLY A 390 -10.82 11.18 18.69
CA GLY A 390 -11.64 10.82 19.84
C GLY A 390 -11.59 11.87 20.97
N ALA A 391 -10.46 12.56 21.16
CA ALA A 391 -10.37 13.66 22.12
C ALA A 391 -11.19 14.89 21.67
N ILE A 392 -11.10 15.25 20.38
CA ILE A 392 -11.86 16.38 19.82
C ILE A 392 -13.36 16.06 19.77
N ALA A 393 -13.73 14.82 19.43
CA ALA A 393 -15.12 14.38 19.34
C ALA A 393 -15.88 14.47 20.68
N LYS A 394 -15.18 14.34 21.83
CA LYS A 394 -15.76 14.57 23.16
C LYS A 394 -16.19 16.05 23.37
N ILE A 395 -15.60 16.98 22.64
CA ILE A 395 -15.92 18.41 22.70
C ILE A 395 -17.00 18.74 21.67
N SER A 396 -16.76 18.41 20.40
CA SER A 396 -17.69 18.66 19.32
C SER A 396 -17.35 17.84 18.07
N ILE A 397 -18.36 17.19 17.49
CA ILE A 397 -18.21 16.49 16.20
C ILE A 397 -17.95 17.49 15.06
N THR A 398 -18.60 18.66 15.10
CA THR A 398 -18.35 19.71 14.12
C THR A 398 -16.91 20.19 14.15
N ALA A 399 -16.29 20.30 15.35
CA ALA A 399 -14.87 20.62 15.49
C ALA A 399 -13.97 19.53 14.86
N VAL A 400 -14.32 18.24 14.98
CA VAL A 400 -13.60 17.15 14.30
C VAL A 400 -13.57 17.38 12.80
N LEU A 401 -14.71 17.76 12.20
CA LEU A 401 -14.81 17.97 10.74
C LEU A 401 -14.00 19.19 10.28
N PHE A 402 -14.01 20.31 11.01
CA PHE A 402 -13.17 21.46 10.68
C PHE A 402 -11.68 21.18 10.88
N VAL A 403 -11.29 20.46 11.92
CA VAL A 403 -9.89 20.00 12.10
C VAL A 403 -9.49 19.05 10.97
N GLY A 404 -10.38 18.12 10.57
CA GLY A 404 -10.18 17.25 9.41
C GLY A 404 -9.99 18.04 8.11
N ALA A 405 -10.75 19.10 7.90
CA ALA A 405 -10.60 20.01 6.76
C ALA A 405 -9.22 20.70 6.77
N LEU A 406 -8.80 21.24 7.92
CA LEU A 406 -7.49 21.88 8.08
C LEU A 406 -6.33 20.89 7.81
N ILE A 407 -6.38 19.70 8.40
CA ILE A 407 -5.40 18.63 8.18
C ILE A 407 -5.34 18.27 6.69
N SER A 408 -6.49 18.13 6.03
CA SER A 408 -6.56 17.81 4.60
C SER A 408 -6.00 18.93 3.72
N PHE A 409 -6.23 20.17 4.05
CA PHE A 409 -5.67 21.32 3.34
C PHE A 409 -4.14 21.38 3.47
N ILE A 410 -3.61 21.16 4.69
CA ILE A 410 -2.15 21.08 4.94
C ILE A 410 -1.56 19.89 4.18
N TRP A 411 -2.25 18.75 4.15
CA TRP A 411 -1.83 17.57 3.39
C TRP A 411 -1.74 17.85 1.90
N GLY A 412 -2.75 18.49 1.30
CA GLY A 412 -2.73 18.91 -0.11
C GLY A 412 -1.57 19.86 -0.42
N SER A 413 -1.37 20.85 0.45
CA SER A 413 -0.28 21.82 0.31
C SER A 413 1.11 21.15 0.38
N LEU A 414 1.27 20.18 1.29
CA LEU A 414 2.49 19.38 1.41
C LEU A 414 2.70 18.46 0.20
N GLY A 415 1.61 17.93 -0.38
CA GLY A 415 1.65 17.17 -1.63
C GLY A 415 2.16 18.00 -2.81
N VAL A 416 1.67 19.25 -2.94
CA VAL A 416 2.16 20.21 -3.95
C VAL A 416 3.64 20.54 -3.72
N TYR A 417 4.04 20.75 -2.48
CA TYR A 417 5.45 21.02 -2.13
C TYR A 417 6.38 19.87 -2.53
N LEU A 418 6.01 18.64 -2.15
CA LEU A 418 6.78 17.44 -2.50
C LEU A 418 6.88 17.25 -4.01
N GLY A 419 5.76 17.42 -4.72
CA GLY A 419 5.74 17.30 -6.17
C GLY A 419 6.60 18.35 -6.87
N LYS A 420 6.61 19.60 -6.40
CA LYS A 420 7.50 20.65 -6.91
C LYS A 420 8.97 20.30 -6.70
N ARG A 421 9.34 19.82 -5.52
CA ARG A 421 10.74 19.38 -5.25
C ARG A 421 11.15 18.20 -6.12
N TYR A 422 10.25 17.24 -6.31
CA TYR A 422 10.46 16.11 -7.20
C TYR A 422 10.68 16.56 -8.66
N GLU A 423 9.87 17.48 -9.17
CA GLU A 423 9.98 18.01 -10.54
C GLU A 423 11.29 18.78 -10.77
N LYS A 424 11.74 19.55 -9.76
CA LYS A 424 12.98 20.34 -9.80
C LYS A 424 14.27 19.55 -9.48
N GLU A 425 14.16 18.27 -9.18
CA GLU A 425 15.28 17.42 -8.75
C GLU A 425 16.04 17.93 -7.50
N GLU A 426 15.35 18.67 -6.63
CA GLU A 426 15.95 19.27 -5.44
C GLU A 426 16.26 18.26 -4.32
N PHE A 427 15.87 16.99 -4.46
CA PHE A 427 16.20 15.90 -3.56
C PHE A 427 17.68 15.45 -3.64
N THR A 428 18.39 15.75 -4.76
CA THR A 428 19.80 15.38 -4.96
C THR A 428 20.77 16.40 -4.40
N LYS A 429 20.31 17.64 -4.17
CA LYS A 429 21.16 18.75 -3.66
C LYS A 429 21.28 18.77 -2.14
N GLU A 430 20.40 18.11 -1.42
CA GLU A 430 20.52 17.91 0.03
C GLU A 430 21.38 16.67 0.22
N ASN A 431 22.71 16.89 0.19
CA ASN A 431 23.68 15.84 0.42
C ASN A 431 23.36 15.08 1.71
N ILE A 432 23.07 13.86 1.52
CA ILE A 432 23.08 12.76 2.47
C ILE A 432 24.53 12.52 2.91
#